data_113b967044c46d6ab433d0f03da81871
#
_entry.id   113b967044c46d6ab433d0f03da81871
#
_cell.length_a   1.000
_cell.length_b   1.000
_cell.length_c   1.000
_cell.angle_alpha   90.00
_cell.angle_beta   90.00
_cell.angle_gamma   90.00
#
_symmetry.space_group_name_H-M   'P 1'
#
loop_
_entity.id
_entity.type
_entity.pdbx_description
1 polymer ?
#
loop_
_entity_poly.entity_id
_entity_poly.type
_entity_poly.pdbx_seq_one_letter_code
_entity_poly.pdbx_strand_id
1 'polypeptide(L)'
;MGRAKIKKKSTFIDMTAMSDVTVLLLTFFMLTSTFVKKEPVQVTTPASVSEIKIPETNVLQILVDPNGKVFMSLDKQSDLRNVLEAMGQEYGVTFTPEETKKFMLASTFGVPMKSMKKFLDLPQDQQDAVLKNEGRPIDSIDNQFKAWVRNARATNADLRIAIKADADTPYSVIKNVMNSLQDLRENRYNLITSLKTTAED
;
A
#
# COMPACT_ATOMS: atom_id res chain seq x y z
N MET A 1 -69.85 22.56 -33.82
CA MET A 1 -69.00 21.52 -33.15
C MET A 1 -68.04 22.23 -32.24
N GLY A 2 -68.32 22.23 -30.92
CA GLY A 2 -67.47 22.89 -29.92
C GLY A 2 -66.26 22.01 -29.55
N ARG A 3 -65.06 22.50 -29.76
CA ARG A 3 -63.84 21.85 -29.34
C ARG A 3 -63.64 22.00 -27.79
N ALA A 4 -63.77 20.91 -27.06
CA ALA A 4 -63.50 20.88 -25.62
C ALA A 4 -61.99 21.21 -25.35
N LYS A 5 -61.75 22.34 -24.67
CA LYS A 5 -60.46 22.70 -24.19
C LYS A 5 -60.08 21.84 -22.95
N ILE A 6 -59.21 20.86 -23.13
CA ILE A 6 -58.64 20.06 -22.03
C ILE A 6 -57.77 20.99 -21.23
N LYS A 7 -58.14 21.30 -19.97
CA LYS A 7 -57.27 22.00 -19.01
C LYS A 7 -56.10 21.07 -18.65
N LYS A 8 -54.89 21.40 -19.11
CA LYS A 8 -53.68 20.73 -18.67
C LYS A 8 -53.50 21.04 -17.19
N LYS A 9 -53.58 20.05 -16.31
CA LYS A 9 -53.16 20.15 -14.92
C LYS A 9 -51.65 20.37 -14.91
N SER A 10 -51.21 21.51 -14.39
CA SER A 10 -49.80 21.73 -14.07
C SER A 10 -49.40 20.74 -12.94
N THR A 11 -48.57 19.78 -13.25
CA THR A 11 -47.93 18.93 -12.24
C THR A 11 -46.90 19.80 -11.51
N PHE A 12 -47.23 20.25 -10.33
CA PHE A 12 -46.31 20.91 -9.42
C PHE A 12 -45.38 19.80 -8.87
N ILE A 13 -44.17 19.74 -9.38
CA ILE A 13 -43.14 18.83 -8.85
C ILE A 13 -42.62 19.45 -7.56
N ASP A 14 -42.83 18.77 -6.44
CA ASP A 14 -42.31 19.22 -5.15
C ASP A 14 -40.79 19.07 -5.14
N MET A 15 -40.10 20.20 -5.30
CA MET A 15 -38.63 20.25 -5.35
C MET A 15 -37.98 19.91 -4.01
N THR A 16 -38.70 20.00 -2.90
CA THR A 16 -38.17 19.66 -1.55
C THR A 16 -37.94 18.16 -1.42
N ALA A 17 -38.91 17.34 -1.88
CA ALA A 17 -38.77 15.89 -1.90
C ALA A 17 -37.62 15.43 -2.83
N MET A 18 -37.47 16.07 -3.98
CA MET A 18 -36.38 15.80 -4.91
C MET A 18 -34.99 16.18 -4.31
N SER A 19 -34.93 17.31 -3.61
CA SER A 19 -33.70 17.76 -2.95
C SER A 19 -33.30 16.82 -1.80
N ASP A 20 -34.26 16.36 -1.00
CA ASP A 20 -34.00 15.43 0.12
C ASP A 20 -33.45 14.10 -0.39
N VAL A 21 -34.03 13.50 -1.40
CA VAL A 21 -33.53 12.27 -2.02
C VAL A 21 -32.12 12.47 -2.58
N THR A 22 -31.85 13.60 -3.21
CA THR A 22 -30.52 13.90 -3.78
C THR A 22 -29.47 14.04 -2.69
N VAL A 23 -29.79 14.74 -1.59
CA VAL A 23 -28.89 14.90 -0.44
C VAL A 23 -28.66 13.57 0.27
N LEU A 24 -29.69 12.75 0.48
CA LEU A 24 -29.58 11.41 1.05
C LEU A 24 -28.67 10.52 0.19
N LEU A 25 -28.83 10.56 -1.12
CA LEU A 25 -28.03 9.79 -2.06
C LEU A 25 -26.56 10.26 -2.06
N LEU A 26 -26.34 11.56 -2.02
CA LEU A 26 -25.00 12.16 -1.91
C LEU A 26 -24.32 11.76 -0.60
N THR A 27 -25.02 11.89 0.53
CA THR A 27 -24.47 11.49 1.84
C THR A 27 -24.20 10.00 1.91
N PHE A 28 -25.07 9.17 1.34
CA PHE A 28 -24.86 7.73 1.24
C PHE A 28 -23.59 7.41 0.45
N PHE A 29 -23.39 8.01 -0.72
CA PHE A 29 -22.18 7.81 -1.51
C PHE A 29 -20.92 8.31 -0.80
N MET A 30 -20.98 9.43 -0.07
CA MET A 30 -19.86 9.90 0.72
C MET A 30 -19.50 8.93 1.86
N LEU A 31 -20.48 8.38 2.55
CA LEU A 31 -20.27 7.43 3.65
C LEU A 31 -19.81 6.05 3.17
N THR A 32 -20.27 5.62 1.99
CA THR A 32 -19.89 4.33 1.40
C THR A 32 -18.63 4.39 0.53
N SER A 33 -18.12 5.60 0.25
CA SER A 33 -16.89 5.78 -0.50
C SER A 33 -15.69 5.33 0.35
N THR A 34 -15.16 4.18 0.04
CA THR A 34 -13.90 3.69 0.64
C THR A 34 -12.72 4.24 -0.16
N PHE A 35 -11.86 5.01 0.50
CA PHE A 35 -10.60 5.43 -0.10
C PHE A 35 -9.65 4.23 -0.16
N VAL A 36 -9.54 3.62 -1.34
CA VAL A 36 -8.51 2.60 -1.58
C VAL A 36 -7.17 3.31 -1.69
N LYS A 37 -6.20 2.94 -0.84
CA LYS A 37 -4.83 3.44 -0.94
C LYS A 37 -4.27 2.99 -2.29
N LYS A 38 -3.85 3.96 -3.11
CA LYS A 38 -3.21 3.68 -4.38
C LYS A 38 -1.84 3.02 -4.12
N GLU A 39 -1.63 1.82 -4.61
CA GLU A 39 -0.31 1.18 -4.58
C GLU A 39 0.55 1.79 -5.70
N PRO A 40 1.63 2.53 -5.38
CA PRO A 40 2.49 3.16 -6.40
C PRO A 40 3.26 2.13 -7.22
N VAL A 41 3.51 0.96 -6.64
CA VAL A 41 4.15 -0.18 -7.29
C VAL A 41 3.12 -1.28 -7.49
N GLN A 42 2.75 -1.54 -8.75
CA GLN A 42 1.86 -2.64 -9.10
C GLN A 42 2.67 -3.90 -9.34
N VAL A 43 2.30 -4.98 -8.66
CA VAL A 43 2.94 -6.29 -8.76
C VAL A 43 1.89 -7.31 -9.18
N THR A 44 2.12 -7.98 -10.31
CA THR A 44 1.27 -9.08 -10.79
C THR A 44 1.67 -10.38 -10.11
N THR A 45 0.90 -10.82 -9.14
CA THR A 45 1.23 -12.02 -8.35
C THR A 45 1.09 -13.30 -9.19
N PRO A 46 1.99 -14.27 -9.01
CA PRO A 46 1.90 -15.56 -9.69
C PRO A 46 0.64 -16.31 -9.25
N ALA A 47 0.02 -17.06 -10.18
CA ALA A 47 -1.17 -17.82 -9.93
C ALA A 47 -0.86 -19.09 -9.12
N SER A 48 -1.67 -19.39 -8.09
CA SER A 48 -1.59 -20.58 -7.24
C SER A 48 -2.94 -21.28 -7.12
N VAL A 49 -2.93 -22.55 -6.82
CA VAL A 49 -4.15 -23.33 -6.55
C VAL A 49 -4.70 -23.14 -5.13
N SER A 50 -3.97 -22.42 -4.28
CA SER A 50 -4.35 -22.15 -2.89
C SER A 50 -4.19 -20.67 -2.57
N GLU A 51 -5.24 -20.08 -2.04
CA GLU A 51 -5.21 -18.72 -1.51
C GLU A 51 -5.01 -18.76 0.00
N ILE A 52 -3.92 -18.16 0.47
CA ILE A 52 -3.69 -18.01 1.90
C ILE A 52 -4.33 -16.66 2.32
N LYS A 53 -5.35 -16.72 3.16
CA LYS A 53 -5.93 -15.51 3.77
C LYS A 53 -4.90 -14.87 4.68
N ILE A 54 -4.43 -13.71 4.28
CA ILE A 54 -3.54 -12.88 5.10
C ILE A 54 -4.41 -12.09 6.06
N PRO A 55 -4.01 -11.96 7.33
CA PRO A 55 -4.73 -11.08 8.25
C PRO A 55 -4.71 -9.65 7.73
N GLU A 56 -5.81 -8.93 7.94
CA GLU A 56 -5.96 -7.55 7.49
C GLU A 56 -5.14 -6.55 8.34
N THR A 57 -4.64 -6.98 9.49
CA THR A 57 -3.95 -6.12 10.45
C THR A 57 -2.64 -6.73 10.91
N ASN A 58 -1.70 -5.89 11.35
CA ASN A 58 -0.35 -6.24 11.78
C ASN A 58 0.46 -6.93 10.66
N VAL A 59 0.40 -6.38 9.44
CA VAL A 59 1.10 -6.93 8.29
C VAL A 59 2.27 -6.03 7.89
N LEU A 60 3.45 -6.63 7.80
CA LEU A 60 4.59 -6.10 7.10
C LEU A 60 4.60 -6.72 5.70
N GLN A 61 4.19 -5.96 4.71
CA GLN A 61 4.17 -6.41 3.33
C GLN A 61 5.49 -6.05 2.65
N ILE A 62 6.12 -7.03 2.03
CA ILE A 62 7.33 -6.89 1.22
C ILE A 62 6.92 -7.08 -0.23
N LEU A 63 7.11 -6.05 -1.05
CA LEU A 63 6.82 -6.08 -2.48
C LEU A 63 8.12 -6.19 -3.25
N VAL A 64 8.15 -7.08 -4.22
CA VAL A 64 9.29 -7.28 -5.13
C VAL A 64 8.81 -7.09 -6.56
N ASP A 65 9.34 -6.10 -7.25
CA ASP A 65 8.97 -5.80 -8.63
C ASP A 65 9.71 -6.72 -9.64
N PRO A 66 9.32 -6.72 -10.94
CA PRO A 66 9.99 -7.53 -11.97
C PRO A 66 11.48 -7.23 -12.12
N ASN A 67 11.91 -6.01 -11.79
CA ASN A 67 13.31 -5.57 -11.87
C ASN A 67 14.13 -5.98 -10.65
N GLY A 68 13.52 -6.66 -9.69
CA GLY A 68 14.17 -7.09 -8.44
C GLY A 68 14.33 -5.99 -7.40
N LYS A 69 13.59 -4.89 -7.53
CA LYS A 69 13.55 -3.84 -6.52
C LYS A 69 12.62 -4.24 -5.39
N VAL A 70 13.02 -3.94 -4.15
CA VAL A 70 12.26 -4.31 -2.95
C VAL A 70 11.70 -3.09 -2.28
N PHE A 71 10.41 -3.18 -1.99
CA PHE A 71 9.63 -2.15 -1.30
C PHE A 71 8.99 -2.77 -0.07
N MET A 72 8.59 -1.94 0.87
CA MET A 72 7.92 -2.37 2.10
C MET A 72 6.72 -1.51 2.38
N SER A 73 5.73 -2.09 3.04
CA SER A 73 4.52 -1.41 3.50
C SER A 73 4.14 -1.92 4.88
N LEU A 74 3.68 -1.03 5.74
CA LEU A 74 3.11 -1.33 7.05
C LEU A 74 1.69 -0.79 7.11
N ASP A 75 0.79 -1.56 7.69
CA ASP A 75 -0.62 -1.18 7.80
C ASP A 75 -0.87 -0.11 8.87
N LYS A 76 -0.13 -0.14 9.99
CA LYS A 76 -0.31 0.81 11.10
C LYS A 76 0.57 2.04 10.96
N GLN A 77 -0.06 3.21 11.01
CA GLN A 77 0.65 4.50 10.98
C GLN A 77 1.54 4.73 12.21
N SER A 78 1.14 4.23 13.38
CA SER A 78 1.97 4.29 14.59
C SER A 78 3.27 3.55 14.43
N ASP A 79 3.21 2.36 13.82
CA ASP A 79 4.38 1.52 13.62
C ASP A 79 5.31 2.15 12.57
N LEU A 80 4.74 2.74 11.49
CA LEU A 80 5.50 3.51 10.49
C LEU A 80 6.32 4.63 11.12
N ARG A 81 5.71 5.40 12.04
CA ARG A 81 6.39 6.48 12.75
C ARG A 81 7.56 5.96 13.58
N ASN A 82 7.30 4.99 14.44
CA ASN A 82 8.30 4.45 15.35
C ASN A 82 9.47 3.79 14.60
N VAL A 83 9.17 3.08 13.51
CA VAL A 83 10.18 2.47 12.66
C VAL A 83 11.03 3.53 11.95
N LEU A 84 10.42 4.61 11.45
CA LEU A 84 11.17 5.71 10.83
C LEU A 84 12.09 6.39 11.83
N GLU A 85 11.62 6.65 13.05
CA GLU A 85 12.43 7.24 14.12
C GLU A 85 13.61 6.34 14.50
N ALA A 86 13.37 5.03 14.65
CA ALA A 86 14.43 4.06 14.95
C ALA A 86 15.47 3.97 13.83
N MET A 87 15.02 3.95 12.58
CA MET A 87 15.93 3.98 11.41
C MET A 87 16.71 5.29 11.33
N GLY A 88 16.07 6.41 11.66
CA GLY A 88 16.72 7.72 11.73
C GLY A 88 17.86 7.73 12.75
N GLN A 89 17.64 7.16 13.92
CA GLN A 89 18.65 7.03 14.96
C GLN A 89 19.82 6.12 14.51
N GLU A 90 19.50 4.97 13.88
CA GLU A 90 20.50 4.02 13.41
C GLU A 90 21.41 4.58 12.31
N TYR A 91 20.83 5.36 11.38
CA TYR A 91 21.54 5.94 10.24
C TYR A 91 21.98 7.41 10.45
N GLY A 92 21.75 7.97 11.65
CA GLY A 92 22.11 9.35 11.96
C GLY A 92 21.32 10.42 11.20
N VAL A 93 20.08 10.10 10.80
CA VAL A 93 19.19 10.99 10.04
C VAL A 93 18.04 11.43 10.94
N THR A 94 17.91 12.74 11.17
CA THR A 94 16.78 13.29 11.92
C THR A 94 15.67 13.74 10.97
N PHE A 95 14.45 13.34 11.25
CA PHE A 95 13.27 13.72 10.46
C PHE A 95 12.47 14.81 11.16
N THR A 96 11.93 15.73 10.39
CA THR A 96 11.00 16.76 10.89
C THR A 96 9.62 16.14 11.12
N PRO A 97 8.77 16.77 11.97
CA PRO A 97 7.39 16.29 12.16
C PRO A 97 6.56 16.27 10.87
N GLU A 98 6.87 17.17 9.91
CA GLU A 98 6.21 17.21 8.60
C GLU A 98 6.63 16.05 7.70
N GLU A 99 7.95 15.77 7.63
CA GLU A 99 8.48 14.60 6.91
C GLU A 99 7.91 13.29 7.48
N THR A 100 7.83 13.18 8.81
CA THR A 100 7.23 12.02 9.48
C THR A 100 5.75 11.86 9.13
N LYS A 101 4.98 12.95 9.08
CA LYS A 101 3.56 12.90 8.64
C LYS A 101 3.44 12.44 7.20
N LYS A 102 4.28 12.96 6.29
CA LYS A 102 4.29 12.54 4.88
C LYS A 102 4.63 11.03 4.76
N PHE A 103 5.61 10.55 5.52
CA PHE A 103 5.96 9.13 5.54
C PHE A 103 4.82 8.25 6.04
N MET A 104 4.09 8.67 7.08
CA MET A 104 2.93 7.93 7.60
C MET A 104 1.77 7.84 6.60
N LEU A 105 1.68 8.78 5.66
CA LEU A 105 0.69 8.78 4.59
C LEU A 105 1.13 7.91 3.40
N ALA A 106 2.42 7.66 3.26
CA ALA A 106 2.94 6.81 2.20
C ALA A 106 2.45 5.37 2.38
N SER A 107 1.86 4.82 1.33
CA SER A 107 1.38 3.42 1.33
C SER A 107 2.53 2.41 1.20
N THR A 108 3.63 2.82 0.58
CA THR A 108 4.78 1.96 0.28
C THR A 108 6.05 2.80 0.35
N PHE A 109 7.11 2.23 0.86
CA PHE A 109 8.42 2.86 0.94
C PHE A 109 9.51 1.89 0.49
N GLY A 110 10.53 2.39 -0.18
CA GLY A 110 11.60 1.58 -0.76
C GLY A 110 12.85 2.38 -1.12
N VAL A 111 12.89 3.65 -0.72
CA VAL A 111 14.01 4.55 -1.01
C VAL A 111 15.14 4.33 0.01
N PRO A 112 16.42 4.35 -0.41
CA PRO A 112 17.57 4.29 0.51
C PRO A 112 17.54 5.43 1.53
N MET A 113 18.02 5.18 2.77
CA MET A 113 17.99 6.18 3.86
C MET A 113 18.69 7.50 3.50
N LYS A 114 19.74 7.44 2.68
CA LYS A 114 20.46 8.64 2.19
C LYS A 114 19.58 9.57 1.35
N SER A 115 18.65 9.00 0.59
CA SER A 115 17.74 9.74 -0.31
C SER A 115 16.37 10.01 0.34
N MET A 116 16.11 9.44 1.51
CA MET A 116 14.77 9.47 2.15
C MET A 116 14.26 10.89 2.39
N LYS A 117 15.10 11.82 2.87
CA LYS A 117 14.70 13.22 3.07
C LYS A 117 14.27 13.89 1.77
N LYS A 118 15.11 13.77 0.73
CA LYS A 118 14.79 14.34 -0.58
C LYS A 118 13.49 13.77 -1.14
N PHE A 119 13.27 12.48 -0.93
CA PHE A 119 12.05 11.79 -1.33
C PHE A 119 10.81 12.35 -0.60
N LEU A 120 10.89 12.56 0.71
CA LEU A 120 9.78 13.11 1.51
C LEU A 120 9.48 14.59 1.22
N ASP A 121 10.46 15.35 0.71
CA ASP A 121 10.25 16.73 0.30
C ASP A 121 9.47 16.86 -1.02
N LEU A 122 9.46 15.80 -1.83
CA LEU A 122 8.76 15.80 -3.11
C LEU A 122 7.22 15.78 -2.94
N PRO A 123 6.47 16.35 -3.91
CA PRO A 123 5.04 16.14 -4.03
C PRO A 123 4.72 14.66 -4.29
N GLN A 124 3.53 14.20 -3.86
CA GLN A 124 3.14 12.79 -3.90
C GLN A 124 3.23 12.16 -5.30
N ASP A 125 2.85 12.89 -6.36
CA ASP A 125 2.93 12.42 -7.74
C ASP A 125 4.38 12.15 -8.19
N GLN A 126 5.33 12.96 -7.69
CA GLN A 126 6.76 12.77 -7.96
C GLN A 126 7.35 11.65 -7.11
N GLN A 127 6.85 11.44 -5.91
CA GLN A 127 7.24 10.32 -5.05
C GLN A 127 6.93 8.98 -5.73
N ASP A 128 5.75 8.85 -6.35
CA ASP A 128 5.36 7.63 -7.09
C ASP A 128 6.30 7.36 -8.28
N ALA A 129 6.75 8.40 -8.98
CA ALA A 129 7.70 8.29 -10.07
C ALA A 129 9.10 7.86 -9.60
N VAL A 130 9.56 8.39 -8.46
CA VAL A 130 10.84 8.01 -7.84
C VAL A 130 10.79 6.56 -7.36
N LEU A 131 9.70 6.13 -6.71
CA LEU A 131 9.53 4.74 -6.27
C LEU A 131 9.60 3.73 -7.43
N LYS A 132 9.09 4.09 -8.62
CA LYS A 132 9.21 3.23 -9.81
C LYS A 132 10.66 3.07 -10.28
N ASN A 133 11.49 4.08 -10.07
CA ASN A 133 12.88 4.11 -10.54
C ASN A 133 13.88 3.66 -9.48
N GLU A 134 13.58 3.87 -8.20
CA GLU A 134 14.42 3.49 -7.08
C GLU A 134 13.80 2.30 -6.34
N GLY A 135 14.64 1.46 -5.78
CA GLY A 135 14.26 0.35 -4.90
C GLY A 135 15.26 0.23 -3.78
N ARG A 136 14.93 -0.52 -2.75
CA ARG A 136 15.81 -0.70 -1.61
C ARG A 136 16.93 -1.69 -1.96
N PRO A 137 18.19 -1.34 -1.69
CA PRO A 137 19.29 -2.28 -1.85
C PRO A 137 19.15 -3.45 -0.86
N ILE A 138 19.33 -4.68 -1.38
CA ILE A 138 19.44 -5.92 -0.60
C ILE A 138 20.89 -6.43 -0.66
N ASP A 139 21.84 -5.53 -0.88
CA ASP A 139 23.23 -5.90 -1.05
C ASP A 139 23.87 -6.32 0.28
N SER A 140 24.90 -7.16 0.17
CA SER A 140 25.64 -7.66 1.34
C SER A 140 26.40 -6.58 2.11
N ILE A 141 26.64 -5.42 1.50
CA ILE A 141 27.43 -4.32 2.07
C ILE A 141 26.56 -3.35 2.88
N ASP A 142 25.37 -3.00 2.38
CA ASP A 142 24.41 -2.13 3.06
C ASP A 142 23.00 -2.73 2.97
N ASN A 143 22.75 -3.77 3.76
CA ASN A 143 21.46 -4.42 3.76
C ASN A 143 20.46 -3.64 4.62
N GLN A 144 20.01 -2.50 4.08
CA GLN A 144 19.00 -1.66 4.72
C GLN A 144 17.67 -2.42 4.90
N PHE A 145 17.38 -3.39 4.06
CA PHE A 145 16.21 -4.24 4.20
C PHE A 145 16.19 -4.96 5.56
N LYS A 146 17.30 -5.56 5.96
CA LYS A 146 17.42 -6.22 7.28
C LYS A 146 17.21 -5.23 8.44
N ALA A 147 17.78 -4.03 8.35
CA ALA A 147 17.62 -2.99 9.36
C ALA A 147 16.14 -2.60 9.53
N TRP A 148 15.42 -2.40 8.43
CA TRP A 148 14.00 -2.07 8.45
C TRP A 148 13.16 -3.20 9.05
N VAL A 149 13.35 -4.44 8.64
CA VAL A 149 12.63 -5.60 9.20
C VAL A 149 12.88 -5.76 10.69
N ARG A 150 14.14 -5.63 11.12
CA ARG A 150 14.53 -5.69 12.53
C ARG A 150 13.84 -4.61 13.36
N ASN A 151 13.87 -3.35 12.91
CA ASN A 151 13.23 -2.23 13.60
C ASN A 151 11.70 -2.34 13.56
N ALA A 152 11.10 -2.84 12.49
CA ALA A 152 9.68 -3.11 12.42
C ALA A 152 9.27 -4.19 13.43
N ARG A 153 10.04 -5.26 13.54
CA ARG A 153 9.80 -6.32 14.52
C ARG A 153 10.02 -5.86 15.96
N ALA A 154 11.00 -5.00 16.20
CA ALA A 154 11.23 -4.41 17.53
C ALA A 154 10.08 -3.47 17.93
N THR A 155 9.48 -2.78 16.98
CA THR A 155 8.32 -1.90 17.21
C THR A 155 7.05 -2.71 17.48
N ASN A 156 6.85 -3.81 16.75
CA ASN A 156 5.65 -4.63 16.87
C ASN A 156 6.02 -6.12 16.71
N ALA A 157 6.01 -6.84 17.82
CA ALA A 157 6.36 -8.27 17.87
C ALA A 157 5.31 -9.16 17.18
N ASP A 158 4.06 -8.71 17.04
CA ASP A 158 2.96 -9.47 16.44
C ASP A 158 2.86 -9.30 14.92
N LEU A 159 3.82 -8.60 14.29
CA LEU A 159 3.84 -8.41 12.84
C LEU A 159 3.89 -9.76 12.11
N ARG A 160 3.06 -9.88 11.08
CA ARG A 160 3.11 -10.98 10.13
C ARG A 160 3.74 -10.51 8.84
N ILE A 161 4.73 -11.25 8.36
CA ILE A 161 5.45 -10.91 7.14
C ILE A 161 4.72 -11.56 5.96
N ALA A 162 4.41 -10.74 4.97
CA ALA A 162 3.80 -11.18 3.71
C ALA A 162 4.68 -10.70 2.54
N ILE A 163 5.08 -11.62 1.68
CA ILE A 163 5.90 -11.33 0.49
C ILE A 163 5.00 -11.38 -0.74
N LYS A 164 4.92 -10.26 -1.46
CA LYS A 164 4.21 -10.13 -2.72
C LYS A 164 5.25 -9.90 -3.83
N ALA A 165 5.59 -10.95 -4.54
CA ALA A 165 6.55 -10.89 -5.64
C ALA A 165 5.81 -10.90 -6.98
N ASP A 166 6.37 -10.22 -7.98
CA ASP A 166 5.88 -10.29 -9.35
C ASP A 166 6.20 -11.65 -9.98
N ALA A 167 5.34 -12.10 -10.90
CA ALA A 167 5.51 -13.37 -11.61
C ALA A 167 6.82 -13.41 -12.43
N ASP A 168 7.26 -12.25 -12.93
CA ASP A 168 8.45 -12.10 -13.75
C ASP A 168 9.72 -11.80 -12.91
N THR A 169 9.61 -11.74 -11.57
CA THR A 169 10.75 -11.49 -10.69
C THR A 169 11.76 -12.63 -10.74
N PRO A 170 13.06 -12.35 -10.94
CA PRO A 170 14.09 -13.38 -10.88
C PRO A 170 14.12 -14.08 -9.53
N TYR A 171 14.12 -15.40 -9.52
CA TYR A 171 14.13 -16.21 -8.30
C TYR A 171 15.31 -15.90 -7.38
N SER A 172 16.45 -15.50 -7.93
CA SER A 172 17.63 -15.08 -7.16
C SER A 172 17.34 -13.93 -6.20
N VAL A 173 16.52 -12.97 -6.60
CA VAL A 173 16.12 -11.82 -5.76
C VAL A 173 15.21 -12.29 -4.62
N ILE A 174 14.22 -13.12 -4.95
CA ILE A 174 13.31 -13.69 -3.93
C ILE A 174 14.11 -14.50 -2.91
N LYS A 175 15.08 -15.30 -3.37
CA LYS A 175 15.99 -16.06 -2.50
C LYS A 175 16.81 -15.15 -1.59
N ASN A 176 17.31 -14.01 -2.08
CA ASN A 176 18.05 -13.05 -1.27
C ASN A 176 17.17 -12.39 -0.20
N VAL A 177 15.91 -12.07 -0.52
CA VAL A 177 14.92 -11.60 0.46
C VAL A 177 14.70 -12.66 1.54
N MET A 178 14.44 -13.91 1.12
CA MET A 178 14.21 -15.02 2.05
C MET A 178 15.43 -15.29 2.95
N ASN A 179 16.63 -15.30 2.38
CA ASN A 179 17.88 -15.46 3.14
C ASN A 179 18.03 -14.33 4.17
N SER A 180 17.73 -13.08 3.77
CA SER A 180 17.79 -11.93 4.68
C SER A 180 16.82 -12.05 5.85
N LEU A 181 15.62 -12.60 5.61
CA LEU A 181 14.66 -12.89 6.68
C LEU A 181 15.11 -14.04 7.57
N GLN A 182 15.70 -15.10 7.01
CA GLN A 182 16.24 -16.22 7.77
C GLN A 182 17.40 -15.79 8.69
N ASP A 183 18.27 -14.91 8.22
CA ASP A 183 19.36 -14.33 9.02
C ASP A 183 18.84 -13.56 10.24
N LEU A 184 17.65 -12.97 10.14
CA LEU A 184 16.93 -12.33 11.24
C LEU A 184 16.10 -13.29 12.08
N ARG A 185 16.13 -14.59 11.78
CA ARG A 185 15.32 -15.66 12.38
C ARG A 185 13.80 -15.47 12.15
N GLU A 186 13.43 -14.71 11.11
CA GLU A 186 12.05 -14.51 10.68
C GLU A 186 11.65 -15.61 9.69
N ASN A 187 11.33 -16.79 10.23
CA ASN A 187 11.00 -17.98 9.41
C ASN A 187 9.51 -18.10 9.10
N ARG A 188 8.68 -17.20 9.63
CA ARG A 188 7.23 -17.20 9.44
C ARG A 188 6.82 -16.07 8.51
N TYR A 189 6.79 -16.35 7.22
CA TYR A 189 6.30 -15.44 6.19
C TYR A 189 5.33 -16.15 5.26
N ASN A 190 4.38 -15.39 4.70
CA ASN A 190 3.40 -15.85 3.72
C ASN A 190 3.76 -15.30 2.36
N LEU A 191 3.77 -16.15 1.34
CA LEU A 191 3.86 -15.72 -0.06
C LEU A 191 2.45 -15.41 -0.56
N ILE A 192 2.23 -14.19 -1.06
CA ILE A 192 0.97 -13.78 -1.66
C ILE A 192 0.96 -14.25 -3.11
N THR A 193 -0.03 -15.07 -3.44
CA THR A 193 -0.28 -15.55 -4.80
C THR A 193 -1.72 -15.26 -5.19
N SER A 194 -2.01 -15.10 -6.47
CA SER A 194 -3.38 -15.02 -6.97
C SER A 194 -3.94 -16.41 -7.20
N LEU A 195 -5.25 -16.58 -7.07
CA LEU A 195 -5.91 -17.85 -7.45
C LEU A 195 -5.82 -18.04 -8.96
N LYS A 196 -5.35 -19.22 -9.37
CA LYS A 196 -5.42 -19.62 -10.77
C LYS A 196 -6.89 -19.86 -11.11
N THR A 197 -7.48 -18.96 -11.87
CA THR A 197 -8.79 -19.21 -12.48
C THR A 197 -8.56 -20.31 -13.51
N THR A 198 -9.01 -21.55 -13.23
CA THR A 198 -9.16 -22.56 -14.27
C THR A 198 -10.21 -22.00 -15.22
N ALA A 199 -9.76 -21.53 -16.39
CA ALA A 199 -10.66 -21.39 -17.52
C ALA A 199 -11.14 -22.83 -17.80
N GLU A 200 -12.40 -23.09 -17.55
CA GLU A 200 -13.05 -24.29 -18.08
C GLU A 200 -13.00 -24.17 -19.61
N ASP A 201 -12.24 -25.08 -20.24
CA ASP A 201 -12.30 -25.33 -21.68
C ASP A 201 -13.64 -26.02 -22.04
#